data_966bec1b86e084b55e7f849acd7233f0
#
_entry.id   966bec1b86e084b55e7f849acd7233f0
#
_cell.length_a   1.000
_cell.length_b   1.000
_cell.length_c   1.000
_cell.angle_alpha   90.00
_cell.angle_beta   90.00
_cell.angle_gamma   90.00
#
_symmetry.space_group_name_H-M   'P 1'
#
loop_
_entity.id
_entity.type
_entity.pdbx_description
1 polymer ?
#
loop_
_entity_poly.entity_id
_entity_poly.type
_entity_poly.pdbx_seq_one_letter_code
_entity_poly.pdbx_strand_id
1 'polypeptide(L)'
;MTFNAVNTLRLLGRWMRMITIPNQSSVAMAFKEFDEAGRMKPSSYYDRIVDVMEELVRFTILTRPHAGQLVNRYSERKAVQAKHEAATDLAVQAVL
;
A
#
# COMPACT_ATOMS: atom_id res chain seq x y z
N MET A 1 -8.98 -4.53 21.81
CA MET A 1 -8.24 -5.66 21.21
C MET A 1 -8.08 -5.50 19.70
N THR A 2 -9.18 -5.37 18.97
CA THR A 2 -9.15 -5.20 17.52
C THR A 2 -8.40 -3.95 17.05
N PHE A 3 -8.43 -2.86 17.80
CA PHE A 3 -7.71 -1.64 17.49
C PHE A 3 -6.18 -1.84 17.46
N ASN A 4 -5.66 -2.67 18.34
CA ASN A 4 -4.22 -2.96 18.36
C ASN A 4 -3.78 -3.72 17.11
N ALA A 5 -4.59 -4.65 16.62
CA ALA A 5 -4.30 -5.39 15.40
C ALA A 5 -4.28 -4.46 14.18
N VAL A 6 -5.25 -3.55 14.07
CA VAL A 6 -5.30 -2.58 12.99
C VAL A 6 -4.09 -1.64 13.03
N ASN A 7 -3.74 -1.14 14.20
CA ASN A 7 -2.57 -0.27 14.36
C ASN A 7 -1.28 -0.99 13.99
N THR A 8 -1.16 -2.26 14.35
CA THR A 8 0.00 -3.08 13.98
C THR A 8 0.07 -3.28 12.46
N LEU A 9 -1.06 -3.53 11.80
CA LEU A 9 -1.12 -3.65 10.35
C LEU A 9 -0.75 -2.34 9.65
N ARG A 10 -1.17 -1.20 10.20
CA ARG A 10 -0.77 0.11 9.67
C ARG A 10 0.73 0.34 9.77
N LEU A 11 1.32 -0.04 10.89
CA LEU A 11 2.76 0.06 11.09
C LEU A 11 3.51 -0.84 10.12
N LEU A 12 3.04 -2.07 9.92
CA LEU A 12 3.60 -3.00 8.94
C LEU A 12 3.52 -2.42 7.53
N GLY A 13 2.38 -1.85 7.16
CA GLY A 13 2.21 -1.21 5.86
C GLY A 13 3.22 -0.09 5.64
N ARG A 14 3.45 0.75 6.64
CA ARG A 14 4.47 1.80 6.61
C ARG A 14 5.87 1.23 6.43
N TRP A 15 6.19 0.15 7.11
CA TRP A 15 7.49 -0.53 6.98
C TRP A 15 7.70 -1.06 5.57
N MET A 16 6.65 -1.59 4.95
CA MET A 16 6.68 -2.10 3.58
C MET A 16 6.55 -0.98 2.54
N ARG A 17 6.58 0.28 2.97
CA ARG A 17 6.45 1.47 2.12
C ARG A 17 5.14 1.52 1.34
N MET A 18 4.09 0.99 1.95
CA MET A 18 2.74 1.08 1.42
C MET A 18 2.09 2.38 1.89
N ILE A 19 1.21 2.92 1.07
CA ILE A 19 0.36 4.03 1.48
C ILE A 19 -0.88 3.43 2.12
N THR A 20 -1.07 3.70 3.41
CA THR A 20 -2.26 3.24 4.13
C THR A 20 -3.32 4.31 4.10
N ILE A 21 -4.52 3.98 3.62
CA ILE A 21 -5.63 4.93 3.59
C ILE A 21 -6.07 5.28 5.02
N PRO A 22 -6.60 6.49 5.25
CA PRO A 22 -6.98 6.92 6.59
C PRO A 22 -8.10 6.08 7.20
N ASN A 23 -9.07 5.65 6.40
CA ASN A 23 -10.22 4.91 6.90
C ASN A 23 -9.82 3.49 7.28
N GLN A 24 -10.36 3.02 8.37
CA GLN A 24 -10.10 1.69 8.90
C GLN A 24 -11.34 1.15 9.59
N SER A 25 -11.46 -0.16 9.65
CA SER A 25 -12.54 -0.83 10.35
C SER A 25 -12.01 -2.03 11.10
N SER A 26 -12.66 -2.32 12.21
CA SER A 26 -12.46 -3.55 12.95
C SER A 26 -13.83 -4.13 13.30
N VAL A 27 -13.91 -5.44 13.35
CA VAL A 27 -15.17 -6.14 13.61
C VAL A 27 -15.03 -6.93 14.90
N ALA A 28 -15.68 -6.44 15.95
CA ALA A 28 -15.76 -7.18 17.20
C ALA A 28 -16.68 -8.38 17.03
N MET A 29 -16.30 -9.52 17.62
CA MET A 29 -17.09 -10.75 17.57
C MET A 29 -17.49 -11.13 16.14
N ALA A 30 -16.53 -11.19 15.24
CA ALA A 30 -16.76 -11.44 13.81
C ALA A 30 -17.62 -12.69 13.55
N PHE A 31 -17.52 -13.70 14.40
CA PHE A 31 -18.30 -14.94 14.28
C PHE A 31 -19.81 -14.72 14.35
N LYS A 32 -20.28 -13.61 14.95
CA LYS A 32 -21.70 -13.25 15.03
C LYS A 32 -22.19 -12.49 13.80
N GLU A 33 -21.28 -12.04 12.94
CA GLU A 33 -21.62 -11.18 11.82
C GLU A 33 -21.90 -11.93 10.52
N PHE A 34 -21.81 -13.26 10.54
CA PHE A 34 -22.03 -14.09 9.36
C PHE A 34 -23.24 -15.01 9.57
N ASP A 35 -23.99 -15.24 8.50
CA ASP A 35 -25.10 -16.17 8.49
C ASP A 35 -24.62 -17.62 8.23
N GLU A 36 -25.57 -18.56 8.21
CA GLU A 36 -25.28 -19.99 7.99
C GLU A 36 -24.67 -20.26 6.61
N ALA A 37 -24.96 -19.40 5.63
CA ALA A 37 -24.40 -19.50 4.28
C ALA A 37 -23.01 -18.87 4.16
N GLY A 38 -22.46 -18.32 5.25
CA GLY A 38 -21.16 -17.66 5.26
C GLY A 38 -21.18 -16.23 4.74
N ARG A 39 -22.35 -15.64 4.57
CA ARG A 39 -22.48 -14.24 4.13
C ARG A 39 -22.55 -13.32 5.33
N MET A 40 -21.93 -12.16 5.18
CA MET A 40 -21.99 -11.16 6.24
C MET A 40 -23.38 -10.55 6.35
N LYS A 41 -23.89 -10.50 7.58
CA LYS A 41 -25.20 -9.91 7.87
C LYS A 41 -25.15 -8.39 7.71
N PRO A 42 -26.27 -7.75 7.33
CA PRO A 42 -26.37 -6.28 7.40
C PRO A 42 -26.13 -5.79 8.83
N SER A 43 -25.19 -4.86 8.99
CA SER A 43 -24.85 -4.29 10.28
C SER A 43 -24.01 -3.02 10.08
N SER A 44 -23.77 -2.29 11.16
CA SER A 44 -22.86 -1.14 11.11
C SER A 44 -21.43 -1.57 10.77
N TYR A 45 -21.03 -2.77 11.12
CA TYR A 45 -19.71 -3.30 10.73
C TYR A 45 -19.63 -3.56 9.22
N TYR A 46 -20.69 -4.11 8.64
CA TYR A 46 -20.78 -4.29 7.21
C TYR A 46 -20.63 -2.95 6.47
N ASP A 47 -21.39 -1.96 6.91
CA ASP A 47 -21.34 -0.62 6.29
C ASP A 47 -19.96 0.00 6.38
N ARG A 48 -19.28 -0.14 7.50
CA ARG A 48 -17.91 0.37 7.67
C ARG A 48 -16.91 -0.33 6.76
N ILE A 49 -17.06 -1.63 6.56
CA ILE A 49 -16.19 -2.37 5.63
C ILE A 49 -16.40 -1.85 4.21
N VAL A 50 -17.64 -1.62 3.82
CA VAL A 50 -17.97 -1.05 2.50
C VAL A 50 -17.33 0.34 2.36
N ASP A 51 -17.44 1.19 3.38
CA ASP A 51 -16.81 2.52 3.37
C ASP A 51 -15.31 2.43 3.15
N VAL A 52 -14.64 1.53 3.85
CA VAL A 52 -13.18 1.33 3.72
C VAL A 52 -12.83 0.85 2.31
N MET A 53 -13.58 -0.10 1.78
CA MET A 53 -13.34 -0.64 0.44
C MET A 53 -13.59 0.41 -0.65
N GLU A 54 -14.63 1.21 -0.51
CA GLU A 54 -14.89 2.32 -1.43
C GLU A 54 -13.77 3.35 -1.41
N GLU A 55 -13.31 3.74 -0.23
CA GLU A 55 -12.18 4.67 -0.09
C GLU A 55 -10.91 4.10 -0.74
N LEU A 56 -10.64 2.82 -0.52
CA LEU A 56 -9.50 2.15 -1.12
C LEU A 56 -9.54 2.20 -2.65
N VAL A 57 -10.70 1.88 -3.24
CA VAL A 57 -10.87 1.91 -4.70
C VAL A 57 -10.72 3.33 -5.23
N ARG A 58 -11.37 4.30 -4.60
CA ARG A 58 -11.28 5.72 -5.00
C ARG A 58 -9.86 6.24 -4.91
N PHE A 59 -9.18 5.93 -3.82
CA PHE A 59 -7.78 6.33 -3.63
C PHE A 59 -6.88 5.69 -4.68
N THR A 60 -7.09 4.42 -4.97
CA THR A 60 -6.33 3.70 -6.00
C THR A 60 -6.51 4.33 -7.38
N ILE A 61 -7.74 4.67 -7.74
CA ILE A 61 -8.04 5.32 -9.02
C ILE A 61 -7.37 6.69 -9.10
N LEU A 62 -7.43 7.47 -8.01
CA LEU A 62 -6.84 8.81 -7.96
C LEU A 62 -5.31 8.79 -8.05
N THR A 63 -4.66 7.83 -7.44
CA THR A 63 -3.20 7.76 -7.36
C THR A 63 -2.56 6.94 -8.47
N ARG A 64 -3.31 6.06 -9.13
CA ARG A 64 -2.79 5.16 -10.16
C ARG A 64 -2.01 5.87 -11.27
N PRO A 65 -2.47 6.99 -11.82
CA PRO A 65 -1.71 7.70 -12.86
C PRO A 65 -0.37 8.25 -12.38
N HIS A 66 -0.22 8.42 -11.07
CA HIS A 66 0.97 9.02 -10.44
C HIS A 66 1.76 8.04 -9.58
N ALA A 67 1.36 6.76 -9.56
CA ALA A 67 1.98 5.76 -8.70
C ALA A 67 3.49 5.62 -8.97
N GLY A 68 3.90 5.71 -10.23
CA GLY A 68 5.31 5.67 -10.60
C GLY A 68 6.13 6.81 -10.01
N GLN A 69 5.53 8.00 -9.88
CA GLN A 69 6.20 9.15 -9.27
C GLN A 69 6.40 8.98 -7.77
N LEU A 70 5.45 8.32 -7.09
CA LEU A 70 5.52 8.10 -5.66
C LEU A 70 6.63 7.13 -5.25
N VAL A 71 7.02 6.23 -6.13
CA VAL A 71 8.11 5.27 -5.89
C VAL A 71 9.42 5.66 -6.57
N ASN A 72 9.46 6.81 -7.23
CA ASN A 72 10.64 7.32 -7.88
C ASN A 72 11.56 8.00 -6.84
N ARG A 73 12.55 7.28 -6.35
CA ARG A 73 13.40 7.73 -5.25
C ARG A 73 14.72 8.26 -5.74
N TYR A 74 15.15 9.34 -5.12
CA TYR A 74 16.45 9.97 -5.41
C TYR A 74 17.62 9.00 -5.26
N SER A 75 17.63 8.21 -4.20
CA SER A 75 18.73 7.28 -3.94
C SER A 75 18.85 6.19 -5.01
N GLU A 76 17.73 5.72 -5.53
CA GLU A 76 17.71 4.74 -6.60
C GLU A 76 18.17 5.34 -7.92
N ARG A 77 17.71 6.55 -8.24
CA ARG A 77 18.16 7.27 -9.43
C ARG A 77 19.65 7.55 -9.38
N LYS A 78 20.16 7.95 -8.22
CA LYS A 78 21.59 8.22 -8.01
C LYS A 78 22.43 6.95 -8.21
N ALA A 79 21.97 5.81 -7.70
CA ALA A 79 22.65 4.53 -7.87
C ALA A 79 22.71 4.09 -9.35
N VAL A 80 21.61 4.25 -10.08
CA VAL A 80 21.53 3.93 -11.51
C VAL A 80 22.47 4.86 -12.30
N GLN A 81 22.47 6.14 -11.99
CA GLN A 81 23.34 7.11 -12.66
C GLN A 81 24.83 6.80 -12.41
N ALA A 82 25.20 6.45 -11.19
CA ALA A 82 26.56 6.06 -10.86
C ALA A 82 27.02 4.83 -11.64
N LYS A 83 26.17 3.84 -11.79
CA LYS A 83 26.43 2.65 -12.61
C LYS A 83 26.59 3.00 -14.08
N HIS A 84 25.75 3.89 -14.59
CA HIS A 84 25.81 4.34 -15.98
C HIS A 84 27.11 5.09 -16.26
N GLU A 85 27.50 5.99 -15.39
CA GLU A 85 28.77 6.72 -15.50
C GLU A 85 29.98 5.79 -15.47
N ALA A 86 30.00 4.83 -14.55
CA ALA A 86 31.04 3.81 -14.47
C ALA A 86 31.15 2.99 -15.76
N ALA A 87 30.01 2.57 -16.31
CA ALA A 87 29.97 1.83 -17.58
C ALA A 87 30.48 2.69 -18.76
N THR A 88 30.13 3.97 -18.79
CA THR A 88 30.57 4.90 -19.80
C THR A 88 32.11 5.14 -19.71
N ASP A 89 32.66 5.32 -18.52
CA ASP A 89 34.08 5.46 -18.29
C ASP A 89 34.86 4.23 -18.74
N LEU A 90 34.38 3.04 -18.43
CA LEU A 90 34.96 1.78 -18.89
C LEU A 90 34.97 1.67 -20.43
N ALA A 91 33.88 2.07 -21.06
CA ALA A 91 33.77 2.05 -22.52
C ALA A 91 34.72 3.03 -23.15
N VAL A 92 34.91 4.23 -22.58
CA VAL A 92 35.88 5.21 -23.05
C VAL A 92 37.32 4.69 -22.90
N GLN A 93 37.65 4.08 -21.78
CA GLN A 93 38.95 3.46 -21.55
C GLN A 93 39.25 2.33 -22.53
N ALA A 94 38.24 1.56 -22.88
CA ALA A 94 38.38 0.45 -23.84
C ALA A 94 38.65 0.93 -25.26
N VAL A 95 38.27 2.19 -25.61
CA VAL A 95 38.46 2.79 -26.91
C VAL A 95 39.82 3.49 -27.01
N LEU A 96 40.31 3.97 -25.88
CA LEU A 96 41.64 4.62 -25.80
C LEU A 96 42.77 3.59 -25.72
#